data_e48b2e190fb47739d5c055bf0896454d
#
_entry.id   e48b2e190fb47739d5c055bf0896454d
#
_cell.length_a   1.000
_cell.length_b   1.000
_cell.length_c   1.000
_cell.angle_alpha   90.00
_cell.angle_beta   90.00
_cell.angle_gamma   90.00
#
_symmetry.space_group_name_H-M   'P 1'
#
loop_
_entity.id
_entity.type
_entity.pdbx_description
1 polymer ?
#
loop_
_entity_poly.entity_id
_entity_poly.type
_entity_poly.pdbx_seq_one_letter_code
_entity_poly.pdbx_strand_id
1 'polypeptide(L)'
;MSDDAKVQAAVKRATLHAQRAMNKLDAETLKELQQLYQQAAADLGQRIAAAGGGDGNVALTQLQDVLAQINDRLRALSAARDALLNNGLENAARFGTLPLTTAGTGVQSKALLSSAAAMRVSEESLRFVHAFVAADGLQLSDRIWRLDRHARDTVTNAIEMAVIQGHGAVQAARELLMRGQSVPGELADKMNAASSAGISKAVSGALTGSGSPMDNAMRLMRTEINRAHGEAYIAGVLDHPHAAGVRFLLSPAHPEPDICDLHATANLYGLGPGVYPDRETCPWPAHPNTLSYVEVVFKDEITDADRAGKETPLEALARLTPEQRKGVLGVKKAEAFEKK
;
A
#
# COMPACT_ATOMS: atom_id res chain seq x y z
N MET A 1 15.60 30.93 -24.94
CA MET A 1 14.93 30.45 -23.70
C MET A 1 15.50 31.23 -22.55
N SER A 2 14.66 31.80 -21.69
CA SER A 2 15.09 32.42 -20.43
C SER A 2 15.73 31.36 -19.52
N ASP A 3 16.55 31.82 -18.56
CA ASP A 3 17.15 30.88 -17.59
C ASP A 3 16.04 30.16 -16.76
N ASP A 4 14.96 30.84 -16.42
CA ASP A 4 13.80 30.24 -15.76
C ASP A 4 13.18 29.12 -16.58
N ALA A 5 12.95 29.32 -17.89
CA ALA A 5 12.42 28.28 -18.76
C ALA A 5 13.32 27.05 -18.87
N LYS A 6 14.67 27.23 -18.77
CA LYS A 6 15.61 26.09 -18.70
C LYS A 6 15.47 25.31 -17.39
N VAL A 7 15.33 26.04 -16.26
CA VAL A 7 15.12 25.43 -14.94
C VAL A 7 13.81 24.65 -14.90
N GLN A 8 12.71 25.27 -15.35
CA GLN A 8 11.39 24.60 -15.41
C GLN A 8 11.44 23.32 -16.24
N ALA A 9 12.01 23.38 -17.44
CA ALA A 9 12.18 22.19 -18.30
C ALA A 9 13.07 21.11 -17.64
N ALA A 10 14.09 21.52 -16.89
CA ALA A 10 14.97 20.59 -16.16
C ALA A 10 14.21 19.93 -14.99
N VAL A 11 13.43 20.68 -14.21
CA VAL A 11 12.58 20.16 -13.14
C VAL A 11 11.58 19.14 -13.69
N LYS A 12 10.88 19.44 -14.79
CA LYS A 12 9.95 18.48 -15.39
C LYS A 12 10.61 17.19 -15.85
N ARG A 13 11.79 17.27 -16.48
CA ARG A 13 12.53 16.05 -16.82
C ARG A 13 12.95 15.27 -15.60
N ALA A 14 13.44 15.96 -14.55
CA ALA A 14 13.84 15.33 -13.30
C ALA A 14 12.65 14.67 -12.59
N THR A 15 11.44 15.29 -12.64
CA THR A 15 10.20 14.72 -12.12
C THR A 15 9.87 13.38 -12.80
N LEU A 16 9.97 13.30 -14.12
CA LEU A 16 9.75 12.05 -14.84
C LEU A 16 10.78 10.96 -14.45
N HIS A 17 12.04 11.34 -14.22
CA HIS A 17 13.05 10.41 -13.74
C HIS A 17 12.77 9.93 -12.31
N ALA A 18 12.39 10.84 -11.40
CA ALA A 18 12.02 10.50 -10.03
C ALA A 18 10.78 9.58 -9.99
N GLN A 19 9.78 9.84 -10.83
CA GLN A 19 8.60 8.96 -10.93
C GLN A 19 8.98 7.54 -11.38
N ARG A 20 9.89 7.39 -12.34
CA ARG A 20 10.39 6.07 -12.74
C ARG A 20 11.15 5.37 -11.63
N ALA A 21 12.00 6.12 -10.91
CA ALA A 21 12.72 5.59 -9.76
C ALA A 21 11.77 5.16 -8.64
N MET A 22 10.70 5.94 -8.41
CA MET A 22 9.65 5.62 -7.45
C MET A 22 8.88 4.34 -7.82
N ASN A 23 8.48 4.19 -9.09
CA ASN A 23 7.81 2.99 -9.57
C ASN A 23 8.70 1.73 -9.42
N LYS A 24 10.01 1.88 -9.65
CA LYS A 24 10.98 0.82 -9.42
C LYS A 24 11.11 0.48 -7.94
N LEU A 25 11.22 1.48 -7.08
CA LEU A 25 11.27 1.31 -5.61
C LEU A 25 10.03 0.56 -5.12
N ASP A 26 8.82 0.97 -5.55
CA ASP A 26 7.57 0.29 -5.19
C ASP A 26 7.60 -1.20 -5.58
N ALA A 27 7.95 -1.49 -6.82
CA ALA A 27 7.99 -2.86 -7.32
C ALA A 27 9.03 -3.74 -6.58
N GLU A 28 10.24 -3.21 -6.33
CA GLU A 28 11.30 -3.91 -5.61
C GLU A 28 10.91 -4.15 -4.15
N THR A 29 10.39 -3.14 -3.47
CA THR A 29 9.95 -3.23 -2.08
C THR A 29 8.82 -4.25 -1.89
N LEU A 30 7.84 -4.25 -2.80
CA LEU A 30 6.76 -5.23 -2.75
C LEU A 30 7.25 -6.66 -3.01
N LYS A 31 8.21 -6.83 -3.92
CA LYS A 31 8.84 -8.13 -4.17
C LYS A 31 9.62 -8.63 -2.95
N GLU A 32 10.39 -7.77 -2.30
CA GLU A 32 11.11 -8.11 -1.07
C GLU A 32 10.14 -8.46 0.06
N LEU A 33 9.07 -7.69 0.23
CA LEU A 33 8.03 -7.98 1.20
C LEU A 33 7.38 -9.35 0.96
N GLN A 34 7.05 -9.67 -0.28
CA GLN A 34 6.50 -10.97 -0.64
C GLN A 34 7.48 -12.10 -0.27
N GLN A 35 8.77 -11.93 -0.55
CA GLN A 35 9.81 -12.90 -0.18
C GLN A 35 9.92 -13.07 1.34
N LEU A 36 9.84 -12.00 2.13
CA LEU A 36 9.84 -12.06 3.59
C LEU A 36 8.68 -12.92 4.13
N TYR A 37 7.47 -12.72 3.61
CA TYR A 37 6.31 -13.51 4.01
C TYR A 37 6.39 -14.96 3.58
N GLN A 38 6.87 -15.23 2.36
CA GLN A 38 7.08 -16.60 1.86
C GLN A 38 8.14 -17.35 2.67
N GLN A 39 9.25 -16.71 3.01
CA GLN A 39 10.29 -17.28 3.86
C GLN A 39 9.75 -17.55 5.27
N ALA A 40 9.00 -16.61 5.85
CA ALA A 40 8.37 -16.81 7.14
C ALA A 40 7.42 -18.03 7.12
N ALA A 41 6.59 -18.16 6.08
CA ALA A 41 5.69 -19.29 5.91
C ALA A 41 6.47 -20.63 5.80
N ALA A 42 7.58 -20.66 5.06
CA ALA A 42 8.43 -21.83 4.94
C ALA A 42 9.10 -22.20 6.27
N ASP A 43 9.65 -21.22 7.00
CA ASP A 43 10.25 -21.44 8.32
C ASP A 43 9.24 -21.95 9.35
N LEU A 44 8.01 -21.39 9.33
CA LEU A 44 6.92 -21.88 10.17
C LEU A 44 6.55 -23.32 9.83
N GLY A 45 6.52 -23.67 8.54
CA GLY A 45 6.30 -25.04 8.08
C GLY A 45 7.36 -26.02 8.59
N GLN A 46 8.64 -25.63 8.56
CA GLN A 46 9.74 -26.46 9.09
C GLN A 46 9.62 -26.68 10.61
N ARG A 47 9.26 -25.63 11.38
CA ARG A 47 9.07 -25.74 12.84
C ARG A 47 7.90 -26.67 13.19
N ILE A 48 6.80 -26.55 12.45
CA ILE A 48 5.63 -27.42 12.57
C ILE A 48 6.02 -28.88 12.25
N ALA A 49 6.78 -29.08 11.19
CA ALA A 49 7.28 -30.41 10.82
C ALA A 49 8.19 -31.03 11.90
N ALA A 50 9.07 -30.22 12.47
CA ALA A 50 9.96 -30.66 13.57
C ALA A 50 9.20 -30.98 14.87
N ALA A 51 8.05 -30.36 15.10
CA ALA A 51 7.19 -30.64 16.26
C ALA A 51 6.28 -31.87 16.07
N GLY A 52 6.14 -32.36 14.84
CA GLY A 52 5.41 -33.61 14.56
C GLY A 52 6.04 -34.82 15.21
N GLY A 53 5.21 -35.67 15.83
CA GLY A 53 5.68 -36.97 16.40
C GLY A 53 6.08 -37.96 15.32
N GLY A 54 6.44 -39.18 15.72
CA GLY A 54 6.82 -40.26 14.80
C GLY A 54 5.72 -40.67 13.80
N ASP A 55 4.46 -40.32 14.05
CA ASP A 55 3.33 -40.48 13.19
C ASP A 55 3.06 -39.22 12.31
N GLY A 56 3.89 -38.18 12.42
CA GLY A 56 3.78 -36.93 11.70
C GLY A 56 2.69 -35.97 12.21
N ASN A 57 2.03 -36.30 13.33
CA ASN A 57 0.98 -35.48 13.93
C ASN A 57 1.53 -34.59 15.06
N VAL A 58 1.01 -33.37 15.18
CA VAL A 58 1.32 -32.47 16.30
C VAL A 58 0.37 -32.80 17.46
N ALA A 59 0.92 -33.20 18.58
CA ALA A 59 0.14 -33.51 19.76
C ALA A 59 -0.40 -32.25 20.43
N LEU A 60 -1.59 -32.31 21.05
CA LEU A 60 -2.17 -31.18 21.81
C LEU A 60 -1.24 -30.69 22.92
N THR A 61 -0.47 -31.57 23.53
CA THR A 61 0.53 -31.22 24.57
C THR A 61 1.71 -30.39 24.03
N GLN A 62 1.96 -30.46 22.73
CA GLN A 62 3.05 -29.72 22.06
C GLN A 62 2.54 -28.39 21.46
N LEU A 63 1.22 -28.19 21.42
CA LEU A 63 0.61 -27.04 20.75
C LEU A 63 1.10 -25.71 21.31
N GLN A 64 1.23 -25.59 22.64
CA GLN A 64 1.70 -24.35 23.28
C GLN A 64 3.14 -24.01 22.89
N ASP A 65 4.03 -25.00 22.86
CA ASP A 65 5.43 -24.79 22.47
C ASP A 65 5.56 -24.42 20.99
N VAL A 66 4.75 -25.06 20.13
CA VAL A 66 4.68 -24.73 18.70
C VAL A 66 4.20 -23.31 18.51
N LEU A 67 3.12 -22.90 19.18
CA LEU A 67 2.58 -21.55 19.11
C LEU A 67 3.56 -20.50 19.64
N ALA A 68 4.33 -20.79 20.69
CA ALA A 68 5.36 -19.89 21.18
C ALA A 68 6.47 -19.65 20.14
N GLN A 69 6.99 -20.72 19.53
CA GLN A 69 8.01 -20.62 18.47
C GLN A 69 7.49 -19.88 17.24
N ILE A 70 6.22 -20.07 16.89
CA ILE A 70 5.56 -19.37 15.78
C ILE A 70 5.43 -17.88 16.08
N ASN A 71 5.03 -17.51 17.30
CA ASN A 71 4.95 -16.11 17.70
C ASN A 71 6.32 -15.41 17.66
N ASP A 72 7.41 -16.09 18.01
CA ASP A 72 8.76 -15.55 17.87
C ASP A 72 9.10 -15.27 16.40
N ARG A 73 8.74 -16.18 15.50
CA ARG A 73 8.98 -16.01 14.08
C ARG A 73 8.13 -14.88 13.48
N LEU A 74 6.87 -14.75 13.90
CA LEU A 74 6.00 -13.65 13.48
C LEU A 74 6.54 -12.29 13.96
N ARG A 75 7.11 -12.21 15.18
CA ARG A 75 7.80 -11.00 15.65
C ARG A 75 9.01 -10.65 14.79
N ALA A 76 9.81 -11.64 14.40
CA ALA A 76 10.93 -11.42 13.49
C ALA A 76 10.48 -10.95 12.10
N LEU A 77 9.40 -11.52 11.56
CA LEU A 77 8.77 -11.05 10.31
C LEU A 77 8.31 -9.59 10.42
N SER A 78 7.63 -9.23 11.52
CA SER A 78 7.17 -7.86 11.77
C SER A 78 8.34 -6.88 11.78
N ALA A 79 9.41 -7.19 12.50
CA ALA A 79 10.61 -6.34 12.55
C ALA A 79 11.27 -6.16 11.17
N ALA A 80 11.39 -7.24 10.39
CA ALA A 80 11.94 -7.17 9.02
C ALA A 80 11.06 -6.34 8.07
N ARG A 81 9.73 -6.53 8.15
CA ARG A 81 8.76 -5.73 7.39
C ARG A 81 8.85 -4.24 7.73
N ASP A 82 8.95 -3.90 9.02
CA ASP A 82 9.01 -2.51 9.48
C ASP A 82 10.32 -1.84 9.05
N ALA A 83 11.43 -2.57 9.09
CA ALA A 83 12.71 -2.08 8.55
C ALA A 83 12.61 -1.80 7.03
N LEU A 84 11.97 -2.71 6.28
CA LEU A 84 11.75 -2.53 4.84
C LEU A 84 10.84 -1.33 4.55
N LEU A 85 9.75 -1.16 5.32
CA LEU A 85 8.86 -0.01 5.21
C LEU A 85 9.61 1.31 5.46
N ASN A 86 10.34 1.41 6.57
CA ASN A 86 11.07 2.65 6.91
C ASN A 86 12.10 3.01 5.84
N ASN A 87 12.87 2.04 5.34
CA ASN A 87 13.80 2.25 4.22
C ASN A 87 13.07 2.72 2.95
N GLY A 88 11.91 2.12 2.64
CA GLY A 88 11.05 2.53 1.53
C GLY A 88 10.56 3.97 1.67
N LEU A 89 10.09 4.36 2.86
CA LEU A 89 9.61 5.71 3.15
C LEU A 89 10.72 6.77 2.98
N GLU A 90 11.91 6.51 3.53
CA GLU A 90 13.08 7.41 3.43
C GLU A 90 13.51 7.62 1.97
N ASN A 91 13.63 6.55 1.19
CA ASN A 91 13.99 6.62 -0.23
C ASN A 91 12.90 7.35 -1.04
N ALA A 92 11.64 7.08 -0.77
CA ALA A 92 10.51 7.72 -1.44
C ALA A 92 10.48 9.24 -1.18
N ALA A 93 10.64 9.67 0.07
CA ALA A 93 10.71 11.09 0.41
C ALA A 93 11.89 11.79 -0.28
N ARG A 94 13.06 11.14 -0.33
CA ARG A 94 14.22 11.64 -1.05
C ARG A 94 13.98 11.76 -2.55
N PHE A 95 13.32 10.78 -3.16
CA PHE A 95 12.95 10.86 -4.59
C PHE A 95 11.93 11.97 -4.85
N GLY A 96 11.05 12.28 -3.89
CA GLY A 96 10.11 13.39 -3.98
C GLY A 96 10.80 14.75 -4.07
N THR A 97 11.84 15.00 -3.30
CA THR A 97 12.57 16.29 -3.31
C THR A 97 13.61 16.39 -4.42
N LEU A 98 14.16 15.27 -4.89
CA LEU A 98 15.27 15.24 -5.86
C LEU A 98 15.04 16.09 -7.12
N PRO A 99 13.85 16.07 -7.77
CA PRO A 99 13.57 16.87 -8.97
C PRO A 99 13.71 18.38 -8.78
N LEU A 100 13.65 18.84 -7.54
CA LEU A 100 13.64 20.26 -7.17
C LEU A 100 15.01 20.75 -6.69
N THR A 101 16.04 19.92 -6.86
CA THR A 101 17.42 20.20 -6.45
C THR A 101 18.35 20.35 -7.66
N THR A 102 19.50 20.99 -7.45
CA THR A 102 20.59 21.03 -8.44
C THR A 102 21.06 19.63 -8.82
N ALA A 103 21.15 18.71 -7.86
CA ALA A 103 21.57 17.33 -8.11
C ALA A 103 20.61 16.57 -9.04
N GLY A 104 19.30 16.77 -8.87
CA GLY A 104 18.29 16.12 -9.70
C GLY A 104 18.15 16.75 -11.10
N THR A 105 18.25 18.09 -11.17
CA THR A 105 18.07 18.83 -12.42
C THR A 105 19.33 18.94 -13.27
N GLY A 106 20.51 18.89 -12.64
CA GLY A 106 21.80 19.21 -13.28
C GLY A 106 21.99 20.69 -13.61
N VAL A 107 21.11 21.58 -13.12
CA VAL A 107 21.14 23.02 -13.39
C VAL A 107 21.32 23.78 -12.09
N GLN A 108 22.20 24.81 -12.11
CA GLN A 108 22.36 25.72 -10.99
C GLN A 108 21.31 26.83 -11.05
N SER A 109 20.51 26.96 -9.99
CA SER A 109 19.51 28.04 -9.86
C SER A 109 19.18 28.30 -8.40
N LYS A 110 18.93 29.56 -8.05
CA LYS A 110 18.41 29.96 -6.73
C LYS A 110 16.94 29.56 -6.52
N ALA A 111 16.23 29.22 -7.58
CA ALA A 111 14.87 28.72 -7.51
C ALA A 111 14.78 27.25 -7.05
N LEU A 112 15.90 26.51 -7.05
CA LEU A 112 15.95 25.12 -6.62
C LEU A 112 16.29 25.01 -5.13
N LEU A 113 15.84 23.93 -4.52
CA LEU A 113 16.14 23.61 -3.14
C LEU A 113 17.65 23.35 -2.96
N SER A 114 18.23 23.93 -1.92
CA SER A 114 19.54 23.51 -1.45
C SER A 114 19.47 22.09 -0.88
N SER A 115 20.60 21.40 -0.78
CA SER A 115 20.66 20.04 -0.18
C SER A 115 20.09 20.02 1.24
N ALA A 116 20.37 21.05 2.05
CA ALA A 116 19.83 21.16 3.40
C ALA A 116 18.31 21.37 3.42
N ALA A 117 17.79 22.20 2.49
CA ALA A 117 16.33 22.39 2.36
C ALA A 117 15.63 21.10 1.90
N ALA A 118 16.18 20.40 0.91
CA ALA A 118 15.64 19.14 0.43
C ALA A 118 15.62 18.06 1.54
N MET A 119 16.67 17.98 2.36
CA MET A 119 16.73 17.08 3.49
C MET A 119 15.64 17.41 4.52
N ARG A 120 15.50 18.68 4.89
CA ARG A 120 14.45 19.14 5.83
C ARG A 120 13.05 18.82 5.32
N VAL A 121 12.74 19.10 4.05
CA VAL A 121 11.45 18.76 3.44
C VAL A 121 11.20 17.25 3.49
N SER A 122 12.20 16.43 3.18
CA SER A 122 12.08 14.96 3.28
C SER A 122 11.77 14.50 4.72
N GLU A 123 12.48 15.04 5.72
CA GLU A 123 12.25 14.71 7.14
C GLU A 123 10.86 15.16 7.64
N GLU A 124 10.41 16.33 7.22
CA GLU A 124 9.07 16.86 7.55
C GLU A 124 7.98 15.99 6.92
N SER A 125 8.18 15.56 5.68
CA SER A 125 7.26 14.66 5.00
C SER A 125 7.18 13.29 5.67
N LEU A 126 8.29 12.73 6.14
CA LEU A 126 8.30 11.49 6.92
C LEU A 126 7.54 11.65 8.23
N ARG A 127 7.78 12.76 8.96
CA ARG A 127 7.02 13.07 10.19
C ARG A 127 5.52 13.17 9.91
N PHE A 128 5.15 13.81 8.80
CA PHE A 128 3.75 13.88 8.38
C PHE A 128 3.17 12.49 8.13
N VAL A 129 3.85 11.62 7.38
CA VAL A 129 3.37 10.24 7.10
C VAL A 129 3.13 9.46 8.40
N HIS A 130 4.05 9.55 9.35
CA HIS A 130 3.89 8.88 10.64
C HIS A 130 2.74 9.42 11.50
N ALA A 131 2.50 10.74 11.44
CA ALA A 131 1.46 11.40 12.22
C ALA A 131 0.10 11.46 11.53
N PHE A 132 0.04 11.15 10.23
CA PHE A 132 -1.18 11.26 9.44
C PHE A 132 -2.28 10.33 9.93
N VAL A 133 -3.44 10.91 10.24
CA VAL A 133 -4.65 10.19 10.61
C VAL A 133 -5.54 10.09 9.37
N ALA A 134 -5.78 8.88 8.88
CA ALA A 134 -6.63 8.67 7.71
C ALA A 134 -8.14 8.75 8.06
N ALA A 135 -9.00 8.63 7.06
CA ALA A 135 -10.45 8.73 7.24
C ALA A 135 -11.05 7.67 8.19
N ASP A 136 -10.33 6.56 8.42
CA ASP A 136 -10.68 5.52 9.39
C ASP A 136 -10.24 5.83 10.83
N GLY A 137 -9.65 7.00 11.07
CA GLY A 137 -9.16 7.45 12.38
C GLY A 137 -7.84 6.82 12.81
N LEU A 138 -7.12 6.14 11.91
CA LEU A 138 -5.89 5.41 12.24
C LEU A 138 -4.64 6.10 11.70
N GLN A 139 -3.60 6.09 12.52
CA GLN A 139 -2.24 6.41 12.12
C GLN A 139 -1.50 5.19 11.54
N LEU A 140 -0.31 5.41 10.99
CA LEU A 140 0.53 4.34 10.45
C LEU A 140 0.87 3.28 11.53
N SER A 141 1.20 3.70 12.74
CA SER A 141 1.48 2.79 13.87
C SER A 141 0.31 1.87 14.20
N ASP A 142 -0.92 2.39 14.20
CA ASP A 142 -2.12 1.60 14.46
C ASP A 142 -2.35 0.55 13.36
N ARG A 143 -2.06 0.91 12.12
CA ARG A 143 -2.18 0.00 10.96
C ARG A 143 -1.14 -1.09 11.00
N ILE A 144 0.09 -0.77 11.37
CA ILE A 144 1.17 -1.74 11.59
C ILE A 144 0.77 -2.72 12.70
N TRP A 145 0.29 -2.20 13.84
CA TRP A 145 -0.18 -3.05 14.94
C TRP A 145 -1.33 -3.99 14.53
N ARG A 146 -2.29 -3.49 13.73
CA ARG A 146 -3.37 -4.32 13.18
C ARG A 146 -2.87 -5.41 12.26
N LEU A 147 -1.85 -5.15 11.44
CA LEU A 147 -1.21 -6.17 10.61
C LEU A 147 -0.59 -7.27 11.46
N ASP A 148 0.14 -6.91 12.52
CA ASP A 148 0.78 -7.87 13.43
C ASP A 148 -0.25 -8.73 14.16
N ARG A 149 -1.28 -8.09 14.66
CA ARG A 149 -2.38 -8.79 15.32
C ARG A 149 -3.08 -9.74 14.33
N HIS A 150 -3.41 -9.27 13.15
CA HIS A 150 -4.06 -10.08 12.12
C HIS A 150 -3.20 -11.28 11.71
N ALA A 151 -1.89 -11.09 11.52
CA ALA A 151 -0.98 -12.20 11.21
C ALA A 151 -0.95 -13.25 12.33
N ARG A 152 -0.87 -12.80 13.59
CA ARG A 152 -0.86 -13.68 14.76
C ARG A 152 -2.18 -14.46 14.87
N ASP A 153 -3.30 -13.74 14.87
CA ASP A 153 -4.62 -14.34 15.06
C ASP A 153 -4.92 -15.35 13.93
N THR A 154 -4.63 -14.98 12.68
CA THR A 154 -4.89 -15.83 11.52
C THR A 154 -4.06 -17.11 11.55
N VAL A 155 -2.76 -17.01 11.85
CA VAL A 155 -1.86 -18.17 11.92
C VAL A 155 -2.22 -19.05 13.13
N THR A 156 -2.45 -18.46 14.31
CA THR A 156 -2.84 -19.20 15.51
C THR A 156 -4.13 -19.96 15.26
N ASN A 157 -5.17 -19.31 14.76
CA ASN A 157 -6.44 -19.96 14.46
C ASN A 157 -6.30 -21.10 13.44
N ALA A 158 -5.47 -20.93 12.40
CA ALA A 158 -5.22 -21.96 11.40
C ALA A 158 -4.61 -23.23 12.03
N ILE A 159 -3.69 -23.06 12.95
CA ILE A 159 -3.02 -24.17 13.66
C ILE A 159 -4.00 -24.85 14.62
N GLU A 160 -4.65 -24.06 15.48
CA GLU A 160 -5.58 -24.60 16.47
C GLU A 160 -6.71 -25.39 15.80
N MET A 161 -7.33 -24.82 14.75
CA MET A 161 -8.38 -25.49 14.01
C MET A 161 -7.91 -26.78 13.35
N ALA A 162 -6.71 -26.80 12.75
CA ALA A 162 -6.17 -27.99 12.12
C ALA A 162 -5.89 -29.10 13.15
N VAL A 163 -5.28 -28.73 14.28
CA VAL A 163 -4.95 -29.69 15.37
C VAL A 163 -6.23 -30.24 16.01
N ILE A 164 -7.20 -29.38 16.38
CA ILE A 164 -8.43 -29.79 17.04
C ILE A 164 -9.29 -30.68 16.11
N GLN A 165 -9.46 -30.27 14.86
CA GLN A 165 -10.25 -31.04 13.88
C GLN A 165 -9.60 -32.39 13.59
N GLY A 166 -8.27 -32.43 13.46
CA GLY A 166 -7.55 -33.66 13.20
C GLY A 166 -7.61 -34.65 14.37
N HIS A 167 -7.44 -34.17 15.61
CA HIS A 167 -7.61 -35.02 16.79
C HIS A 167 -9.01 -35.61 16.90
N GLY A 168 -10.05 -34.80 16.67
CA GLY A 168 -11.42 -35.30 16.64
C GLY A 168 -11.66 -36.32 15.52
N ALA A 169 -11.06 -36.10 14.35
CA ALA A 169 -11.14 -37.04 13.24
C ALA A 169 -10.42 -38.37 13.52
N VAL A 170 -9.24 -38.31 14.13
CA VAL A 170 -8.50 -39.52 14.55
C VAL A 170 -9.30 -40.34 15.55
N GLN A 171 -9.90 -39.69 16.56
CA GLN A 171 -10.73 -40.37 17.53
C GLN A 171 -11.95 -41.03 16.88
N ALA A 172 -12.69 -40.31 16.02
CA ALA A 172 -13.85 -40.84 15.28
C ALA A 172 -13.44 -42.00 14.36
N ALA A 173 -12.31 -41.93 13.67
CA ALA A 173 -11.80 -43.01 12.86
C ALA A 173 -11.50 -44.27 13.67
N ARG A 174 -10.87 -44.13 14.86
CA ARG A 174 -10.62 -45.24 15.77
C ARG A 174 -11.92 -45.94 16.19
N GLU A 175 -12.94 -45.18 16.52
CA GLU A 175 -14.25 -45.72 16.89
C GLU A 175 -14.91 -46.49 15.74
N LEU A 176 -14.84 -45.98 14.50
CA LEU A 176 -15.33 -46.68 13.29
C LEU A 176 -14.58 -48.00 13.08
N LEU A 177 -13.24 -47.95 13.14
CA LEU A 177 -12.42 -49.16 12.97
C LEU A 177 -12.70 -50.22 14.05
N MET A 178 -12.88 -49.81 15.32
CA MET A 178 -13.27 -50.73 16.39
C MET A 178 -14.61 -51.40 16.15
N ARG A 179 -15.50 -50.76 15.39
CA ARG A 179 -16.81 -51.29 14.97
C ARG A 179 -16.73 -52.09 13.66
N GLY A 180 -15.53 -52.30 13.10
CA GLY A 180 -15.32 -53.00 11.85
C GLY A 180 -15.77 -52.20 10.60
N GLN A 181 -15.91 -50.87 10.72
CA GLN A 181 -16.30 -49.97 9.64
C GLN A 181 -15.09 -49.35 8.97
N SER A 182 -15.21 -49.03 7.67
CA SER A 182 -14.17 -48.25 6.95
C SER A 182 -14.22 -46.78 7.34
N VAL A 183 -13.07 -46.12 7.28
CA VAL A 183 -12.94 -44.65 7.52
C VAL A 183 -13.43 -43.92 6.26
N PRO A 184 -14.45 -43.05 6.32
CA PRO A 184 -14.88 -42.25 5.20
C PRO A 184 -13.78 -41.30 4.71
N GLY A 185 -13.72 -41.01 3.39
CA GLY A 185 -12.69 -40.14 2.79
C GLY A 185 -12.64 -38.75 3.44
N GLU A 186 -13.76 -38.12 3.71
CA GLU A 186 -13.83 -36.83 4.40
C GLU A 186 -13.21 -36.85 5.80
N LEU A 187 -13.31 -37.96 6.51
CA LEU A 187 -12.71 -38.14 7.83
C LEU A 187 -11.20 -38.34 7.69
N ALA A 188 -10.74 -39.08 6.69
CA ALA A 188 -9.34 -39.26 6.36
C ALA A 188 -8.67 -37.93 5.98
N ASP A 189 -9.36 -37.09 5.22
CA ASP A 189 -8.88 -35.74 4.87
C ASP A 189 -8.71 -34.83 6.10
N LYS A 190 -9.65 -34.88 7.04
CA LYS A 190 -9.55 -34.18 8.33
C LYS A 190 -8.42 -34.69 9.20
N MET A 191 -8.17 -35.99 9.20
CA MET A 191 -7.00 -36.58 9.89
C MET A 191 -5.69 -36.04 9.28
N ASN A 192 -5.61 -35.98 7.95
CA ASN A 192 -4.46 -35.42 7.25
C ASN A 192 -4.26 -33.93 7.51
N ALA A 193 -5.30 -33.18 7.81
CA ALA A 193 -5.21 -31.77 8.17
C ALA A 193 -4.44 -31.53 9.47
N ALA A 194 -4.46 -32.46 10.42
CA ALA A 194 -3.68 -32.39 11.66
C ALA A 194 -2.23 -32.89 11.50
N SER A 195 -1.87 -33.45 10.36
CA SER A 195 -0.48 -33.76 10.07
C SER A 195 0.37 -32.48 10.01
N SER A 196 1.65 -32.57 10.28
CA SER A 196 2.58 -31.43 10.16
C SER A 196 2.54 -30.81 8.76
N ALA A 197 2.35 -31.61 7.71
CA ALA A 197 2.18 -31.15 6.34
C ALA A 197 0.86 -30.37 6.14
N GLY A 198 -0.25 -30.88 6.71
CA GLY A 198 -1.56 -30.23 6.66
C GLY A 198 -1.57 -28.89 7.38
N ILE A 199 -1.00 -28.85 8.60
CA ILE A 199 -0.87 -27.63 9.40
C ILE A 199 0.04 -26.62 8.67
N SER A 200 1.18 -27.05 8.12
CA SER A 200 2.09 -26.18 7.35
C SER A 200 1.41 -25.57 6.14
N LYS A 201 0.59 -26.33 5.42
CA LYS A 201 -0.22 -25.83 4.28
C LYS A 201 -1.24 -24.80 4.74
N ALA A 202 -1.95 -25.05 5.84
CA ALA A 202 -2.93 -24.13 6.40
C ALA A 202 -2.29 -22.81 6.85
N VAL A 203 -1.14 -22.86 7.52
CA VAL A 203 -0.36 -21.69 7.95
C VAL A 203 0.15 -20.90 6.75
N SER A 204 0.70 -21.57 5.74
CA SER A 204 1.15 -20.90 4.51
C SER A 204 0.00 -20.18 3.81
N GLY A 205 -1.13 -20.84 3.63
CA GLY A 205 -2.33 -20.23 3.04
C GLY A 205 -2.88 -19.06 3.86
N ALA A 206 -2.88 -19.19 5.19
CA ALA A 206 -3.32 -18.15 6.11
C ALA A 206 -2.42 -16.91 6.06
N LEU A 207 -1.10 -17.07 5.89
CA LEU A 207 -0.13 -15.98 5.90
C LEU A 207 0.03 -15.31 4.53
N THR A 208 -0.05 -16.07 3.43
CA THR A 208 0.31 -15.63 2.06
C THR A 208 -0.79 -15.78 1.02
N GLY A 209 -1.98 -16.27 1.39
CA GLY A 209 -3.13 -16.41 0.51
C GLY A 209 -3.80 -15.08 0.17
N SER A 210 -4.89 -15.13 -0.59
CA SER A 210 -5.69 -13.94 -0.92
C SER A 210 -6.34 -13.35 0.34
N GLY A 211 -6.28 -12.03 0.50
CA GLY A 211 -6.78 -11.31 1.69
C GLY A 211 -5.96 -11.52 2.96
N SER A 212 -4.80 -12.16 2.84
CA SER A 212 -3.91 -12.51 3.94
C SER A 212 -3.21 -11.28 4.56
N PRO A 213 -2.49 -11.50 5.68
CA PRO A 213 -1.57 -10.50 6.23
C PRO A 213 -0.56 -9.97 5.21
N MET A 214 -0.05 -10.83 4.30
CA MET A 214 0.85 -10.40 3.21
C MET A 214 0.17 -9.40 2.27
N ASP A 215 -1.03 -9.70 1.78
CA ASP A 215 -1.76 -8.79 0.88
C ASP A 215 -2.03 -7.43 1.55
N ASN A 216 -2.43 -7.45 2.83
CA ASN A 216 -2.69 -6.24 3.59
C ASN A 216 -1.40 -5.43 3.83
N ALA A 217 -0.28 -6.10 4.10
CA ALA A 217 1.03 -5.45 4.24
C ALA A 217 1.51 -4.83 2.92
N MET A 218 1.31 -5.51 1.79
CA MET A 218 1.62 -4.98 0.45
C MET A 218 0.81 -3.71 0.14
N ARG A 219 -0.48 -3.71 0.45
CA ARG A 219 -1.35 -2.54 0.25
C ARG A 219 -0.95 -1.38 1.14
N LEU A 220 -0.64 -1.62 2.41
CA LEU A 220 -0.16 -0.60 3.33
C LEU A 220 1.16 -0.01 2.83
N MET A 221 2.13 -0.86 2.52
CA MET A 221 3.47 -0.44 2.11
C MET A 221 3.43 0.43 0.86
N ARG A 222 2.73 0.01 -0.19
CA ARG A 222 2.53 0.83 -1.41
C ARG A 222 1.89 2.18 -1.08
N THR A 223 0.85 2.19 -0.27
CA THR A 223 0.13 3.42 0.08
C THR A 223 1.04 4.42 0.79
N GLU A 224 1.78 3.98 1.80
CA GLU A 224 2.57 4.90 2.64
C GLU A 224 3.88 5.32 1.96
N ILE A 225 4.54 4.44 1.21
CA ILE A 225 5.70 4.80 0.39
C ILE A 225 5.31 5.83 -0.68
N ASN A 226 4.18 5.62 -1.34
CA ASN A 226 3.67 6.57 -2.34
C ASN A 226 3.30 7.91 -1.69
N ARG A 227 2.71 7.87 -0.47
CA ARG A 227 2.43 9.07 0.33
C ARG A 227 3.70 9.84 0.65
N ALA A 228 4.75 9.18 1.13
CA ALA A 228 6.02 9.83 1.47
C ALA A 228 6.65 10.55 0.27
N HIS A 229 6.64 9.93 -0.91
CA HIS A 229 7.09 10.54 -2.15
C HIS A 229 6.28 11.79 -2.51
N GLY A 230 4.95 11.65 -2.54
CA GLY A 230 4.06 12.75 -2.95
C GLY A 230 4.09 13.92 -1.98
N GLU A 231 4.11 13.68 -0.66
CA GLU A 231 4.23 14.73 0.35
C GLU A 231 5.52 15.53 0.18
N ALA A 232 6.66 14.84 0.04
CA ALA A 232 7.95 15.49 -0.16
C ALA A 232 8.02 16.28 -1.48
N TYR A 233 7.42 15.74 -2.54
CA TYR A 233 7.34 16.41 -3.83
C TYR A 233 6.44 17.64 -3.78
N ILE A 234 5.23 17.53 -3.25
CA ILE A 234 4.26 18.64 -3.14
C ILE A 234 4.84 19.76 -2.29
N ALA A 235 5.40 19.45 -1.11
CA ALA A 235 6.00 20.44 -0.23
C ALA A 235 7.14 21.18 -0.94
N GLY A 236 8.03 20.47 -1.62
CA GLY A 236 9.12 21.09 -2.35
C GLY A 236 8.66 21.90 -3.57
N VAL A 237 7.59 21.48 -4.28
CA VAL A 237 7.00 22.25 -5.39
C VAL A 237 6.41 23.56 -4.90
N LEU A 238 5.68 23.53 -3.78
CA LEU A 238 5.01 24.72 -3.25
C LEU A 238 5.99 25.76 -2.73
N ASP A 239 7.22 25.36 -2.36
CA ASP A 239 8.33 26.27 -2.03
C ASP A 239 9.00 26.88 -3.29
N HIS A 240 8.71 26.37 -4.50
CA HIS A 240 9.32 26.86 -5.72
C HIS A 240 8.69 28.19 -6.18
N PRO A 241 9.46 29.29 -6.38
CA PRO A 241 8.90 30.64 -6.58
C PRO A 241 8.04 30.78 -7.85
N HIS A 242 8.28 29.97 -8.86
CA HIS A 242 7.54 29.99 -10.13
C HIS A 242 6.43 28.93 -10.21
N ALA A 243 6.22 28.09 -9.21
CA ALA A 243 5.13 27.14 -9.22
C ALA A 243 3.77 27.82 -9.04
N ALA A 244 2.78 27.36 -9.79
CA ALA A 244 1.36 27.70 -9.62
C ALA A 244 0.63 26.67 -8.75
N GLY A 245 1.16 25.47 -8.68
CA GLY A 245 0.57 24.35 -7.95
C GLY A 245 1.07 23.01 -8.47
N VAL A 246 0.33 21.97 -8.13
CA VAL A 246 0.57 20.59 -8.57
C VAL A 246 -0.62 20.06 -9.35
N ARG A 247 -0.35 19.33 -10.43
CA ARG A 247 -1.36 18.62 -11.21
C ARG A 247 -1.44 17.17 -10.77
N PHE A 248 -2.64 16.74 -10.43
CA PHE A 248 -2.96 15.33 -10.19
C PHE A 248 -3.13 14.60 -11.52
N LEU A 249 -2.44 13.50 -11.70
CA LEU A 249 -2.42 12.72 -12.93
C LEU A 249 -2.76 11.26 -12.67
N LEU A 250 -3.57 10.68 -13.56
CA LEU A 250 -3.84 9.25 -13.54
C LEU A 250 -2.62 8.46 -14.00
N SER A 251 -2.40 7.33 -13.38
CA SER A 251 -1.43 6.34 -13.87
C SER A 251 -1.93 5.74 -15.20
N PRO A 252 -1.03 5.45 -16.15
CA PRO A 252 -1.39 4.65 -17.33
C PRO A 252 -1.95 3.25 -16.97
N ALA A 253 -1.66 2.76 -15.77
CA ALA A 253 -2.18 1.50 -15.23
C ALA A 253 -3.46 1.68 -14.39
N HIS A 254 -4.13 2.84 -14.46
CA HIS A 254 -5.40 3.08 -13.78
C HIS A 254 -6.48 2.13 -14.32
N PRO A 255 -7.03 1.20 -13.50
CA PRO A 255 -7.78 0.07 -14.04
C PRO A 255 -9.24 0.41 -14.38
N GLU A 256 -9.89 1.19 -13.53
CA GLU A 256 -11.32 1.48 -13.61
C GLU A 256 -11.59 2.91 -13.13
N PRO A 257 -12.67 3.57 -13.64
CA PRO A 257 -13.05 4.91 -13.18
C PRO A 257 -13.33 4.94 -11.68
N ASP A 258 -12.69 5.90 -10.99
CA ASP A 258 -12.89 6.16 -9.57
C ASP A 258 -12.74 7.66 -9.26
N ILE A 259 -12.57 8.00 -7.98
CA ILE A 259 -12.41 9.40 -7.54
C ILE A 259 -11.18 10.08 -8.19
N CYS A 260 -10.16 9.33 -8.61
CA CYS A 260 -8.98 9.87 -9.28
C CYS A 260 -9.33 10.49 -10.64
N ASP A 261 -10.34 9.97 -11.35
CA ASP A 261 -10.81 10.57 -12.61
C ASP A 261 -11.33 12.00 -12.41
N LEU A 262 -12.10 12.21 -11.34
CA LEU A 262 -12.57 13.56 -10.99
C LEU A 262 -11.38 14.46 -10.63
N HIS A 263 -10.47 13.97 -9.78
CA HIS A 263 -9.31 14.75 -9.36
C HIS A 263 -8.37 15.11 -10.50
N ALA A 264 -8.21 14.25 -11.49
CA ALA A 264 -7.34 14.50 -12.65
C ALA A 264 -7.96 15.44 -13.69
N THR A 265 -9.28 15.57 -13.73
CA THR A 265 -9.97 16.29 -14.81
C THR A 265 -10.68 17.55 -14.39
N ALA A 266 -10.98 17.74 -13.11
CA ALA A 266 -11.70 18.91 -12.61
C ALA A 266 -10.81 20.17 -12.57
N ASN A 267 -11.32 21.31 -13.04
CA ASN A 267 -10.64 22.61 -12.98
C ASN A 267 -11.25 23.48 -11.86
N LEU A 268 -11.10 23.06 -10.62
CA LEU A 268 -11.76 23.70 -9.47
C LEU A 268 -11.18 25.08 -9.10
N TYR A 269 -9.93 25.34 -9.49
CA TYR A 269 -9.18 26.53 -9.07
C TYR A 269 -8.87 27.50 -10.21
N GLY A 270 -9.27 27.19 -11.44
CA GLY A 270 -8.95 28.03 -12.62
C GLY A 270 -7.48 27.98 -13.00
N LEU A 271 -6.78 26.91 -12.60
CA LEU A 271 -5.37 26.68 -12.90
C LEU A 271 -5.17 25.60 -13.98
N GLY A 272 -6.27 25.12 -14.54
CA GLY A 272 -6.31 24.03 -15.50
C GLY A 272 -6.78 22.71 -14.87
N PRO A 273 -7.16 21.72 -15.71
CA PRO A 273 -7.65 20.42 -15.25
C PRO A 273 -6.67 19.72 -14.31
N GLY A 274 -7.19 19.27 -13.17
CA GLY A 274 -6.43 18.53 -12.16
C GLY A 274 -5.40 19.33 -11.39
N VAL A 275 -5.37 20.67 -11.50
CA VAL A 275 -4.35 21.51 -10.83
C VAL A 275 -4.87 22.05 -9.50
N TYR A 276 -4.06 21.87 -8.46
CA TYR A 276 -4.32 22.25 -7.08
C TYR A 276 -3.26 23.24 -6.59
N PRO A 277 -3.65 24.42 -6.03
CA PRO A 277 -2.74 25.51 -5.69
C PRO A 277 -1.89 25.25 -4.43
N ASP A 278 -2.37 24.43 -3.53
CA ASP A 278 -1.76 24.22 -2.21
C ASP A 278 -1.94 22.77 -1.72
N ARG A 279 -1.31 22.47 -0.57
CA ARG A 279 -1.33 21.13 0.02
C ARG A 279 -2.71 20.76 0.57
N GLU A 280 -3.44 21.71 1.12
CA GLU A 280 -4.73 21.46 1.77
C GLU A 280 -5.80 21.09 0.75
N THR A 281 -5.73 21.67 -0.42
CA THR A 281 -6.66 21.40 -1.52
C THR A 281 -6.27 20.20 -2.38
N CYS A 282 -4.99 19.81 -2.38
CA CYS A 282 -4.50 18.68 -3.18
C CYS A 282 -4.95 17.34 -2.56
N PRO A 283 -5.73 16.52 -3.30
CA PRO A 283 -6.32 15.28 -2.76
C PRO A 283 -5.34 14.10 -2.74
N TRP A 284 -4.06 14.35 -2.71
CA TRP A 284 -3.02 13.32 -2.73
C TRP A 284 -2.72 12.71 -1.36
N PRO A 285 -2.60 11.37 -1.24
CA PRO A 285 -3.11 10.37 -2.17
C PRO A 285 -4.63 10.25 -2.06
N ALA A 286 -5.32 10.10 -3.19
CA ALA A 286 -6.79 10.12 -3.22
C ALA A 286 -7.43 8.95 -2.45
N HIS A 287 -6.80 7.78 -2.48
CA HIS A 287 -7.23 6.57 -1.78
C HIS A 287 -6.05 5.62 -1.53
N PRO A 288 -6.19 4.61 -0.63
CA PRO A 288 -5.19 3.57 -0.45
C PRO A 288 -4.90 2.81 -1.76
N ASN A 289 -3.63 2.44 -1.96
CA ASN A 289 -3.16 1.69 -3.13
C ASN A 289 -3.30 2.44 -4.47
N THR A 290 -3.45 3.79 -4.46
CA THR A 290 -3.47 4.59 -5.69
C THR A 290 -2.12 4.49 -6.42
N LEU A 291 -2.20 4.45 -7.76
CA LEU A 291 -1.05 4.53 -8.66
C LEU A 291 -0.93 5.90 -9.34
N SER A 292 -1.88 6.81 -9.11
CA SER A 292 -1.85 8.19 -9.60
C SER A 292 -0.62 8.93 -9.06
N TYR A 293 -0.25 10.04 -9.67
CA TYR A 293 0.92 10.83 -9.29
C TYR A 293 0.68 12.31 -9.48
N VAL A 294 1.60 13.14 -9.03
CA VAL A 294 1.51 14.60 -9.14
C VAL A 294 2.72 15.16 -9.87
N GLU A 295 2.52 16.26 -10.62
CA GLU A 295 3.59 17.01 -11.27
C GLU A 295 3.42 18.51 -11.05
N VAL A 296 4.53 19.26 -11.10
CA VAL A 296 4.54 20.72 -10.98
C VAL A 296 3.88 21.38 -12.21
N VAL A 297 3.07 22.42 -11.92
CA VAL A 297 2.58 23.36 -12.93
C VAL A 297 3.17 24.73 -12.62
N PHE A 298 3.82 25.35 -13.60
CA PHE A 298 4.41 26.67 -13.45
C PHE A 298 3.41 27.78 -13.83
N LYS A 299 3.64 28.99 -13.26
CA LYS A 299 2.73 30.15 -13.43
C LYS A 299 2.52 30.57 -14.87
N ASP A 300 3.55 30.43 -15.71
CA ASP A 300 3.55 30.73 -17.13
C ASP A 300 2.86 29.66 -18.01
N GLU A 301 2.51 28.52 -17.44
CA GLU A 301 1.73 27.48 -18.11
C GLU A 301 0.22 27.69 -17.98
N ILE A 302 -0.23 28.58 -17.06
CA ILE A 302 -1.65 28.85 -16.83
C ILE A 302 -2.16 29.81 -17.90
N THR A 303 -3.06 29.32 -18.73
CA THR A 303 -3.66 30.08 -19.84
C THR A 303 -4.92 30.84 -19.38
N ASP A 304 -5.37 31.79 -20.21
CA ASP A 304 -6.67 32.45 -19.97
C ASP A 304 -7.85 31.49 -20.13
N ALA A 305 -7.69 30.45 -20.97
CA ALA A 305 -8.67 29.38 -21.09
C ALA A 305 -8.79 28.56 -19.80
N ASP A 306 -7.67 28.27 -19.10
CA ASP A 306 -7.69 27.60 -17.81
C ASP A 306 -8.46 28.41 -16.77
N ARG A 307 -8.23 29.74 -16.73
CA ARG A 307 -8.92 30.65 -15.80
C ARG A 307 -10.41 30.74 -16.10
N ALA A 308 -10.78 30.86 -17.38
CA ALA A 308 -12.16 30.92 -17.82
C ALA A 308 -12.90 29.59 -17.64
N GLY A 309 -12.16 28.46 -17.70
CA GLY A 309 -12.71 27.12 -17.55
C GLY A 309 -12.84 26.66 -16.08
N LYS A 310 -12.73 27.56 -15.09
CA LYS A 310 -12.98 27.22 -13.70
C LYS A 310 -14.40 26.71 -13.51
N GLU A 311 -14.52 25.57 -12.83
CA GLU A 311 -15.81 24.90 -12.59
C GLU A 311 -16.03 24.62 -11.10
N THR A 312 -17.28 24.44 -10.71
CA THR A 312 -17.66 23.93 -9.39
C THR A 312 -17.54 22.41 -9.33
N PRO A 313 -17.48 21.80 -8.13
CA PRO A 313 -17.50 20.34 -8.01
C PRO A 313 -18.71 19.67 -8.66
N LEU A 314 -19.87 20.35 -8.66
CA LEU A 314 -21.10 19.83 -9.30
C LEU A 314 -20.99 19.85 -10.81
N GLU A 315 -20.44 20.90 -11.41
CA GLU A 315 -20.21 21.01 -12.85
C GLU A 315 -19.17 19.96 -13.29
N ALA A 316 -18.09 19.79 -12.52
CA ALA A 316 -17.11 18.75 -12.78
C ALA A 316 -17.73 17.33 -12.78
N LEU A 317 -18.60 17.03 -11.81
CA LEU A 317 -19.35 15.77 -11.77
C LEU A 317 -20.33 15.61 -12.93
N ALA A 318 -21.01 16.70 -13.34
CA ALA A 318 -21.97 16.66 -14.43
C ALA A 318 -21.29 16.36 -15.78
N ARG A 319 -20.03 16.78 -15.95
CA ARG A 319 -19.23 16.55 -17.18
C ARG A 319 -18.73 15.10 -17.30
N LEU A 320 -18.64 14.34 -16.21
CA LEU A 320 -18.22 12.93 -16.25
C LEU A 320 -19.23 12.06 -17.00
N THR A 321 -18.74 10.99 -17.63
CA THR A 321 -19.63 9.94 -18.17
C THR A 321 -20.43 9.27 -17.06
N PRO A 322 -21.57 8.60 -17.37
CA PRO A 322 -22.32 7.86 -16.37
C PRO A 322 -21.48 6.79 -15.64
N GLU A 323 -20.56 6.13 -16.36
CA GLU A 323 -19.64 5.12 -15.80
C GLU A 323 -18.65 5.76 -14.84
N GLN A 324 -18.00 6.84 -15.24
CA GLN A 324 -17.08 7.58 -14.36
C GLN A 324 -17.80 8.11 -13.12
N ARG A 325 -19.02 8.64 -13.29
CA ARG A 325 -19.84 9.15 -12.19
C ARG A 325 -20.21 8.05 -11.20
N LYS A 326 -20.52 6.83 -11.69
CA LYS A 326 -20.72 5.66 -10.83
C LYS A 326 -19.45 5.26 -10.07
N GLY A 327 -18.29 5.32 -10.72
CA GLY A 327 -17.00 5.07 -10.07
C GLY A 327 -16.71 6.07 -8.95
N VAL A 328 -16.93 7.38 -9.21
CA VAL A 328 -16.69 8.47 -8.25
C VAL A 328 -17.67 8.45 -7.06
N LEU A 329 -18.97 8.32 -7.33
CA LEU A 329 -20.04 8.49 -6.32
C LEU A 329 -20.52 7.15 -5.72
N GLY A 330 -20.28 6.04 -6.40
CA GLY A 330 -20.99 4.79 -6.19
C GLY A 330 -22.39 4.81 -6.82
N VAL A 331 -22.91 3.62 -7.13
CA VAL A 331 -24.14 3.43 -7.92
C VAL A 331 -25.33 4.24 -7.39
N LYS A 332 -25.64 4.13 -6.10
CA LYS A 332 -26.81 4.80 -5.51
C LYS A 332 -26.76 6.33 -5.59
N LYS A 333 -25.57 6.91 -5.33
CA LYS A 333 -25.42 8.37 -5.38
C LYS A 333 -25.41 8.88 -6.82
N ALA A 334 -24.82 8.14 -7.75
CA ALA A 334 -24.84 8.48 -9.17
C ALA A 334 -26.28 8.48 -9.72
N GLU A 335 -27.08 7.48 -9.41
CA GLU A 335 -28.53 7.44 -9.78
C GLU A 335 -29.33 8.59 -9.16
N ALA A 336 -29.01 8.97 -7.92
CA ALA A 336 -29.65 10.13 -7.29
C ALA A 336 -29.24 11.47 -7.93
N PHE A 337 -28.01 11.57 -8.41
CA PHE A 337 -27.50 12.74 -9.13
C PHE A 337 -28.20 12.91 -10.49
N GLU A 338 -28.46 11.81 -11.22
CA GLU A 338 -29.12 11.83 -12.53
C GLU A 338 -30.63 12.16 -12.47
N LYS A 339 -31.25 12.05 -11.29
CA LYS A 339 -32.66 12.39 -11.07
C LYS A 339 -32.90 13.87 -10.71
N LYS A 340 -31.84 14.64 -10.51
CA LYS A 340 -31.89 16.09 -10.22
C LYS A 340 -31.66 16.91 -11.47
#